data_8971998b663b9c57fc8eb361adda0a69
#
_entry.id   8971998b663b9c57fc8eb361adda0a69
#
_cell.length_a   1.000
_cell.length_b   1.000
_cell.length_c   1.000
_cell.angle_alpha   90.00
_cell.angle_beta   90.00
_cell.angle_gamma   90.00
#
_symmetry.space_group_name_H-M   'P 1'
#
loop_
_entity.id
_entity.type
_entity.pdbx_description
1 polymer ?
#
loop_
_entity_poly.entity_id
_entity_poly.type
_entity_poly.pdbx_seq_one_letter_code
_entity_poly.pdbx_strand_id
1 'polypeptide(L)'
;MLRPGGLQGVRLGVVRNLVACHPEMERQFEAALEALRASGAEGVDGLAMPRAGEWGAAEREVLLHEFKHGLDAYLGSLPDRGQPRDLAELIDFNLANAERSMPIFGQELLVAAQAKGPLGEPAYLEALTSIQRMCREEGIDALVADHEDVA
;
A
#
# COMPACT_ATOMS: atom_id res chain seq x y z
N MET A 1 -18.21 -7.62 15.96
CA MET A 1 -18.89 -6.89 17.04
C MET A 1 -17.83 -6.47 18.04
N LEU A 2 -17.65 -5.18 18.32
CA LEU A 2 -16.69 -4.70 19.29
C LEU A 2 -17.13 -5.10 20.71
N ARG A 3 -16.21 -5.62 21.52
CA ARG A 3 -16.48 -6.01 22.91
C ARG A 3 -15.83 -4.99 23.85
N PRO A 4 -16.52 -4.45 24.86
CA PRO A 4 -15.89 -3.66 25.92
C PRO A 4 -14.77 -4.49 26.58
N GLY A 5 -13.60 -3.87 26.81
CA GLY A 5 -12.44 -4.55 27.40
C GLY A 5 -11.71 -5.54 26.49
N GLY A 6 -11.98 -5.53 25.18
CA GLY A 6 -11.35 -6.46 24.22
C GLY A 6 -9.84 -6.30 24.06
N LEU A 7 -9.24 -5.22 24.59
CA LEU A 7 -7.79 -4.99 24.62
C LEU A 7 -7.12 -5.43 25.92
N GLN A 8 -7.89 -5.87 26.92
CA GLN A 8 -7.33 -6.24 28.21
C GLN A 8 -6.39 -7.45 28.08
N GLY A 9 -5.11 -7.26 28.42
CA GLY A 9 -4.09 -8.30 28.36
C GLY A 9 -3.65 -8.70 26.95
N VAL A 10 -4.10 -7.97 25.90
CA VAL A 10 -3.63 -8.19 24.53
C VAL A 10 -2.22 -7.60 24.40
N ARG A 11 -1.27 -8.39 23.91
CA ARG A 11 0.10 -7.95 23.61
C ARG A 11 0.18 -7.49 22.17
N LEU A 12 0.55 -6.22 21.99
CA LEU A 12 0.64 -5.58 20.67
C LEU A 12 2.10 -5.31 20.30
N GLY A 13 2.54 -5.84 19.17
CA GLY A 13 3.85 -5.53 18.61
C GLY A 13 3.90 -4.11 18.04
N VAL A 14 4.92 -3.34 18.46
CA VAL A 14 5.12 -1.95 17.99
C VAL A 14 6.29 -1.90 17.02
N VAL A 15 5.96 -1.80 15.73
CA VAL A 15 6.95 -1.75 14.64
C VAL A 15 7.35 -0.29 14.41
N ARG A 16 8.59 0.06 14.75
CA ARG A 16 9.08 1.45 14.74
C ARG A 16 9.65 1.91 13.40
N ASN A 17 10.28 1.03 12.65
CA ASN A 17 11.00 1.40 11.43
C ASN A 17 10.12 1.76 10.23
N LEU A 18 8.80 1.68 10.35
CA LEU A 18 7.83 2.11 9.34
C LEU A 18 7.16 3.46 9.67
N VAL A 19 7.43 4.05 10.84
CA VAL A 19 6.68 5.21 11.36
C VAL A 19 7.43 6.54 11.18
N ALA A 20 8.74 6.51 11.05
CA ALA A 20 9.60 7.71 11.03
C ALA A 20 9.48 8.50 9.72
N CYS A 21 8.45 9.36 9.60
CA CYS A 21 8.27 10.20 8.42
C CYS A 21 8.06 11.70 8.75
N HIS A 22 7.49 12.03 9.91
CA HIS A 22 7.25 13.42 10.31
C HIS A 22 7.02 13.53 11.83
N PRO A 23 7.59 14.52 12.54
CA PRO A 23 7.46 14.66 14.00
C PRO A 23 6.03 14.71 14.52
N GLU A 24 5.10 15.30 13.75
CA GLU A 24 3.68 15.31 14.12
C GLU A 24 3.05 13.91 14.07
N MET A 25 3.39 13.11 13.06
CA MET A 25 2.91 11.73 12.96
C MET A 25 3.46 10.87 14.08
N GLU A 26 4.73 11.06 14.45
CA GLU A 26 5.34 10.36 15.59
C GLU A 26 4.59 10.69 16.88
N ARG A 27 4.25 11.96 17.13
CA ARG A 27 3.45 12.37 18.30
C ARG A 27 2.06 11.73 18.32
N GLN A 28 1.38 11.68 17.18
CA GLN A 28 0.07 11.02 17.06
C GLN A 28 0.17 9.51 17.29
N PHE A 29 1.23 8.89 16.77
CA PHE A 29 1.50 7.48 16.98
C PHE A 29 1.71 7.15 18.48
N GLU A 30 2.55 7.93 19.18
CA GLU A 30 2.75 7.77 20.62
C GLU A 30 1.45 7.98 21.41
N ALA A 31 0.65 8.98 21.07
CA ALA A 31 -0.64 9.20 21.72
C ALA A 31 -1.61 8.01 21.50
N ALA A 32 -1.58 7.39 20.32
CA ALA A 32 -2.36 6.19 20.04
C ALA A 32 -1.88 4.99 20.88
N LEU A 33 -0.57 4.80 21.03
CA LEU A 33 0.00 3.75 21.90
C LEU A 33 -0.38 3.95 23.37
N GLU A 34 -0.37 5.18 23.86
CA GLU A 34 -0.82 5.49 25.23
C GLU A 34 -2.31 5.16 25.42
N ALA A 35 -3.16 5.49 24.45
CA ALA A 35 -4.59 5.15 24.51
C ALA A 35 -4.82 3.63 24.52
N LEU A 36 -4.05 2.86 23.74
CA LEU A 36 -4.10 1.40 23.72
C LEU A 36 -3.68 0.82 25.09
N ARG A 37 -2.58 1.31 25.66
CA ARG A 37 -2.12 0.92 27.01
C ARG A 37 -3.15 1.26 28.08
N ALA A 38 -3.74 2.46 28.03
CA ALA A 38 -4.81 2.86 28.94
C ALA A 38 -6.07 1.98 28.83
N SER A 39 -6.26 1.36 27.67
CA SER A 39 -7.35 0.40 27.41
C SER A 39 -7.01 -1.04 27.82
N GLY A 40 -5.83 -1.28 28.42
CA GLY A 40 -5.40 -2.56 28.97
C GLY A 40 -4.53 -3.41 28.04
N ALA A 41 -4.10 -2.87 26.89
CA ALA A 41 -3.12 -3.54 26.03
C ALA A 41 -1.69 -3.43 26.59
N GLU A 42 -0.88 -4.45 26.35
CA GLU A 42 0.56 -4.47 26.64
C GLU A 42 1.33 -4.23 25.32
N GLY A 43 2.18 -3.20 25.29
CA GLY A 43 3.01 -2.90 24.11
C GLY A 43 4.35 -3.62 24.18
N VAL A 44 4.66 -4.43 23.15
CA VAL A 44 6.00 -4.97 22.92
C VAL A 44 6.71 -4.05 21.94
N ASP A 45 7.54 -3.17 22.44
CA ASP A 45 8.16 -2.08 21.68
C ASP A 45 9.52 -2.49 21.07
N GLY A 46 9.98 -1.69 20.11
CA GLY A 46 11.28 -1.85 19.47
C GLY A 46 11.31 -2.91 18.38
N LEU A 47 10.17 -3.40 17.93
CA LEU A 47 10.11 -4.30 16.78
C LEU A 47 10.46 -3.56 15.48
N ALA A 48 11.09 -4.27 14.57
CA ALA A 48 11.44 -3.76 13.26
C ALA A 48 10.96 -4.72 12.18
N MET A 49 10.20 -4.22 11.21
CA MET A 49 9.79 -4.99 10.03
C MET A 49 11.05 -5.43 9.28
N PRO A 50 11.29 -6.73 9.12
CA PRO A 50 12.36 -7.24 8.27
C PRO A 50 12.20 -6.75 6.83
N ARG A 51 13.31 -6.58 6.14
CA ARG A 51 13.32 -6.18 4.72
C ARG A 51 12.64 -4.84 4.41
N ALA A 52 12.36 -4.00 5.42
CA ALA A 52 11.73 -2.70 5.23
C ALA A 52 12.49 -1.85 4.19
N GLY A 53 11.77 -1.37 3.16
CA GLY A 53 12.34 -0.58 2.06
C GLY A 53 12.93 -1.38 0.89
N GLU A 54 13.04 -2.71 0.98
CA GLU A 54 13.58 -3.53 -0.11
C GLU A 54 12.55 -3.88 -1.20
N TRP A 55 11.26 -3.83 -0.86
CA TRP A 55 10.17 -4.25 -1.77
C TRP A 55 9.71 -3.19 -2.76
N GLY A 56 10.15 -1.93 -2.65
CA GLY A 56 9.61 -0.80 -3.40
C GLY A 56 9.64 -0.95 -4.93
N ALA A 57 10.67 -1.61 -5.48
CA ALA A 57 10.74 -1.85 -6.92
C ALA A 57 9.70 -2.90 -7.38
N ALA A 58 9.54 -3.98 -6.64
CA ALA A 58 8.55 -5.01 -6.92
C ALA A 58 7.11 -4.49 -6.70
N GLU A 59 6.89 -3.72 -5.63
CA GLU A 59 5.63 -3.04 -5.36
C GLU A 59 5.23 -2.11 -6.51
N ARG A 60 6.16 -1.29 -6.99
CA ARG A 60 5.91 -0.39 -8.12
C ARG A 60 5.54 -1.17 -9.39
N GLU A 61 6.22 -2.27 -9.68
CA GLU A 61 5.93 -3.10 -10.85
C GLU A 61 4.52 -3.69 -10.79
N VAL A 62 4.15 -4.29 -9.66
CA VAL A 62 2.80 -4.82 -9.39
C VAL A 62 1.76 -3.72 -9.53
N LEU A 63 1.96 -2.59 -8.87
CA LEU A 63 1.03 -1.46 -8.85
C LEU A 63 0.73 -0.94 -10.25
N LEU A 64 1.75 -0.77 -11.11
CA LEU A 64 1.56 -0.24 -12.47
C LEU A 64 0.75 -1.20 -13.36
N HIS A 65 0.98 -2.51 -13.25
CA HIS A 65 0.22 -3.51 -14.01
C HIS A 65 -1.25 -3.57 -13.53
N GLU A 66 -1.45 -3.67 -12.22
CA GLU A 66 -2.79 -3.77 -11.64
C GLU A 66 -3.60 -2.49 -11.82
N PHE A 67 -2.96 -1.33 -11.71
CA PHE A 67 -3.60 -0.04 -11.98
C PHE A 67 -4.17 0.03 -13.39
N LYS A 68 -3.36 -0.30 -14.43
CA LYS A 68 -3.83 -0.32 -15.81
C LYS A 68 -5.01 -1.27 -15.97
N HIS A 69 -4.84 -2.52 -15.53
CA HIS A 69 -5.87 -3.55 -15.68
C HIS A 69 -7.18 -3.16 -14.98
N GLY A 70 -7.09 -2.70 -13.73
CA GLY A 70 -8.25 -2.31 -12.94
C GLY A 70 -8.96 -1.07 -13.50
N LEU A 71 -8.19 -0.06 -13.96
CA LEU A 71 -8.76 1.15 -14.53
C LEU A 71 -9.45 0.89 -15.86
N ASP A 72 -8.82 0.12 -16.76
CA ASP A 72 -9.42 -0.27 -18.06
C ASP A 72 -10.74 -1.02 -17.84
N ALA A 73 -10.76 -1.98 -16.91
CA ALA A 73 -11.98 -2.72 -16.55
C ALA A 73 -13.06 -1.80 -15.97
N TYR A 74 -12.69 -0.89 -15.08
CA TYR A 74 -13.62 0.06 -14.47
C TYR A 74 -14.23 1.01 -15.50
N LEU A 75 -13.40 1.72 -16.27
CA LEU A 75 -13.87 2.67 -17.28
C LEU A 75 -14.69 1.97 -18.36
N GLY A 76 -14.26 0.78 -18.82
CA GLY A 76 -14.99 -0.04 -19.77
C GLY A 76 -16.37 -0.48 -19.30
N SER A 77 -16.58 -0.64 -17.98
CA SER A 77 -17.87 -1.03 -17.38
C SER A 77 -18.90 0.10 -17.31
N LEU A 78 -18.47 1.36 -17.39
CA LEU A 78 -19.38 2.50 -17.27
C LEU A 78 -20.27 2.66 -18.52
N PRO A 79 -21.52 3.17 -18.36
CA PRO A 79 -22.34 3.57 -19.50
C PRO A 79 -21.63 4.62 -20.36
N ASP A 80 -21.67 4.48 -21.67
CA ASP A 80 -21.08 5.44 -22.60
C ASP A 80 -21.78 6.81 -22.52
N ARG A 81 -21.03 7.83 -22.13
CA ARG A 81 -21.45 9.23 -22.05
C ARG A 81 -20.40 10.17 -22.65
N GLY A 82 -19.50 9.63 -23.48
CA GLY A 82 -18.41 10.39 -24.09
C GLY A 82 -17.21 10.62 -23.17
N GLN A 83 -17.09 9.88 -22.06
CA GLN A 83 -15.90 9.86 -21.20
C GLN A 83 -14.86 8.85 -21.71
N PRO A 84 -13.58 8.97 -21.28
CA PRO A 84 -12.57 7.95 -21.55
C PRO A 84 -13.02 6.54 -21.13
N ARG A 85 -12.67 5.53 -21.95
CA ARG A 85 -13.09 4.13 -21.75
C ARG A 85 -11.98 3.22 -21.27
N ASP A 86 -10.74 3.69 -21.37
CA ASP A 86 -9.54 3.01 -20.90
C ASP A 86 -8.46 4.03 -20.49
N LEU A 87 -7.30 3.52 -20.03
CA LEU A 87 -6.18 4.35 -19.62
C LEU A 87 -5.55 5.14 -20.78
N ALA A 88 -5.53 4.60 -21.99
CA ALA A 88 -5.00 5.30 -23.16
C ALA A 88 -5.84 6.54 -23.47
N GLU A 89 -7.17 6.38 -23.56
CA GLU A 89 -8.08 7.49 -23.80
C GLU A 89 -8.05 8.53 -22.66
N LEU A 90 -7.85 8.08 -21.42
CA LEU A 90 -7.69 8.99 -20.28
C LEU A 90 -6.40 9.82 -20.38
N ILE A 91 -5.29 9.21 -20.81
CA ILE A 91 -4.02 9.92 -21.04
C ILE A 91 -4.21 10.98 -22.14
N ASP A 92 -4.85 10.62 -23.26
CA ASP A 92 -5.11 11.54 -24.36
C ASP A 92 -6.04 12.69 -23.92
N PHE A 93 -7.09 12.38 -23.16
CA PHE A 93 -7.98 13.40 -22.59
C PHE A 93 -7.21 14.39 -21.69
N ASN A 94 -6.33 13.90 -20.84
CA ASN A 94 -5.52 14.74 -19.96
C ASN A 94 -4.56 15.62 -20.76
N LEU A 95 -3.93 15.10 -21.82
CA LEU A 95 -3.07 15.89 -22.69
C LEU A 95 -3.84 16.99 -23.40
N ALA A 96 -5.01 16.68 -23.95
CA ALA A 96 -5.88 17.67 -24.61
C ALA A 96 -6.39 18.77 -23.65
N ASN A 97 -6.41 18.52 -22.35
CA ASN A 97 -6.90 19.41 -21.30
C ASN A 97 -5.80 19.78 -20.29
N ALA A 98 -4.51 19.75 -20.68
CA ALA A 98 -3.36 19.82 -19.78
C ALA A 98 -3.38 21.03 -18.82
N GLU A 99 -3.77 22.21 -19.30
CA GLU A 99 -3.86 23.42 -18.48
C GLU A 99 -4.84 23.29 -17.31
N ARG A 100 -5.88 22.45 -17.44
CA ARG A 100 -6.92 22.24 -16.42
C ARG A 100 -6.66 20.99 -15.59
N SER A 101 -6.24 19.89 -16.24
CA SER A 101 -6.08 18.57 -15.58
C SER A 101 -4.71 18.40 -14.93
N MET A 102 -3.68 19.09 -15.42
CA MET A 102 -2.30 18.92 -14.96
C MET A 102 -1.59 20.27 -14.65
N PRO A 103 -2.21 21.20 -13.88
CA PRO A 103 -1.61 22.52 -13.61
C PRO A 103 -0.39 22.44 -12.69
N ILE A 104 -0.19 21.35 -11.96
CA ILE A 104 0.88 21.19 -10.94
C ILE A 104 1.71 19.95 -11.24
N PHE A 105 1.07 18.80 -11.47
CA PHE A 105 1.70 17.50 -11.73
C PHE A 105 1.38 17.03 -13.14
N GLY A 106 2.33 16.34 -13.76
CA GLY A 106 2.10 15.59 -15.00
C GLY A 106 1.41 14.24 -14.76
N GLN A 107 1.49 13.35 -15.76
CA GLN A 107 0.86 12.03 -15.70
C GLN A 107 1.86 10.89 -15.94
N GLU A 108 3.08 11.03 -15.43
CA GLU A 108 4.18 10.10 -15.67
C GLU A 108 3.84 8.69 -15.20
N LEU A 109 3.08 8.57 -14.09
CA LEU A 109 2.63 7.28 -13.56
C LEU A 109 1.59 6.62 -14.47
N LEU A 110 0.67 7.39 -15.05
CA LEU A 110 -0.31 6.88 -16.01
C LEU A 110 0.38 6.35 -17.25
N VAL A 111 1.35 7.11 -17.77
CA VAL A 111 2.16 6.72 -18.94
C VAL A 111 2.99 5.47 -18.64
N ALA A 112 3.60 5.40 -17.46
CA ALA A 112 4.34 4.21 -17.03
C ALA A 112 3.44 2.98 -16.87
N ALA A 113 2.22 3.14 -16.36
CA ALA A 113 1.23 2.06 -16.26
C ALA A 113 0.75 1.62 -17.65
N GLN A 114 0.49 2.58 -18.57
CA GLN A 114 0.06 2.27 -19.94
C GLN A 114 1.09 1.44 -20.70
N ALA A 115 2.38 1.60 -20.41
CA ALA A 115 3.44 0.81 -21.02
C ALA A 115 3.52 -0.63 -20.54
N LYS A 116 2.73 -1.01 -19.50
CA LYS A 116 2.72 -2.37 -18.94
C LYS A 116 1.84 -3.31 -19.76
N GLY A 117 2.25 -4.59 -19.79
CA GLY A 117 1.51 -5.67 -20.40
C GLY A 117 0.40 -6.24 -19.49
N PRO A 118 -0.17 -7.40 -19.86
CA PRO A 118 -1.23 -8.05 -19.09
C PRO A 118 -0.71 -8.66 -17.77
N LEU A 119 -1.63 -8.96 -16.83
CA LEU A 119 -1.30 -9.58 -15.53
C LEU A 119 -0.69 -10.99 -15.62
N GLY A 120 -0.63 -11.59 -16.81
CA GLY A 120 0.08 -12.86 -17.05
C GLY A 120 1.54 -12.68 -17.49
N GLU A 121 2.04 -11.45 -17.58
CA GLU A 121 3.41 -11.18 -18.02
C GLU A 121 4.44 -11.63 -16.96
N PRO A 122 5.59 -12.23 -17.37
CA PRO A 122 6.59 -12.71 -16.42
C PRO A 122 7.05 -11.64 -15.44
N ALA A 123 7.28 -10.41 -15.89
CA ALA A 123 7.72 -9.30 -15.04
C ALA A 123 6.73 -9.02 -13.88
N TYR A 124 5.42 -9.05 -14.16
CA TYR A 124 4.39 -8.91 -13.12
C TYR A 124 4.39 -10.09 -12.14
N LEU A 125 4.40 -11.33 -12.65
CA LEU A 125 4.35 -12.54 -11.81
C LEU A 125 5.57 -12.68 -10.91
N GLU A 126 6.76 -12.36 -11.41
CA GLU A 126 8.01 -12.34 -10.64
C GLU A 126 7.97 -11.26 -9.55
N ALA A 127 7.52 -10.05 -9.88
CA ALA A 127 7.38 -8.96 -8.93
C ALA A 127 6.35 -9.31 -7.84
N LEU A 128 5.19 -9.87 -8.21
CA LEU A 128 4.14 -10.30 -7.26
C LEU A 128 4.65 -11.38 -6.31
N THR A 129 5.33 -12.39 -6.83
CA THR A 129 5.94 -13.44 -6.00
C THR A 129 6.98 -12.87 -5.05
N SER A 130 7.81 -11.95 -5.54
CA SER A 130 8.86 -11.32 -4.75
C SER A 130 8.30 -10.48 -3.61
N ILE A 131 7.29 -9.65 -3.89
CA ILE A 131 6.68 -8.79 -2.85
C ILE A 131 5.93 -9.62 -1.81
N GLN A 132 5.19 -10.66 -2.21
CA GLN A 132 4.51 -11.57 -1.28
C GLN A 132 5.50 -12.25 -0.33
N ARG A 133 6.62 -12.76 -0.85
CA ARG A 133 7.67 -13.36 -0.04
C ARG A 133 8.30 -12.35 0.93
N MET A 134 8.72 -11.18 0.44
CA MET A 134 9.38 -10.16 1.27
C MET A 134 8.48 -9.56 2.34
N CYS A 135 7.21 -9.30 2.02
CA CYS A 135 6.29 -8.64 2.95
C CYS A 135 5.62 -9.63 3.91
N ARG A 136 5.36 -10.86 3.47
CA ARG A 136 4.68 -11.88 4.25
C ARG A 136 5.67 -12.84 4.90
N GLU A 137 6.26 -13.77 4.14
CA GLU A 137 7.08 -14.86 4.67
C GLU A 137 8.34 -14.34 5.39
N GLU A 138 9.11 -13.46 4.72
CA GLU A 138 10.34 -12.86 5.24
C GLU A 138 10.09 -11.54 6.00
N GLY A 139 8.86 -11.10 6.06
CA GLY A 139 8.41 -9.87 6.72
C GLY A 139 7.59 -10.17 7.97
N ILE A 140 6.26 -10.01 7.86
CA ILE A 140 5.37 -10.08 9.02
C ILE A 140 5.34 -11.46 9.67
N ASP A 141 5.35 -12.54 8.90
CA ASP A 141 5.32 -13.92 9.44
C ASP A 141 6.61 -14.22 10.21
N ALA A 142 7.78 -13.80 9.70
CA ALA A 142 9.05 -13.93 10.40
C ALA A 142 9.07 -13.10 11.70
N LEU A 143 8.56 -11.85 11.65
CA LEU A 143 8.47 -10.99 12.83
C LEU A 143 7.60 -11.61 13.93
N VAL A 144 6.44 -12.16 13.56
CA VAL A 144 5.51 -12.78 14.51
C VAL A 144 6.08 -14.11 15.05
N ALA A 145 6.78 -14.90 14.22
CA ALA A 145 7.40 -16.15 14.67
C ALA A 145 8.47 -15.94 15.76
N ASP A 146 9.21 -14.83 15.68
CA ASP A 146 10.19 -14.45 16.72
C ASP A 146 9.52 -13.90 17.99
N HIS A 147 8.20 -13.63 17.96
CA HIS A 147 7.41 -13.02 19.03
C HIS A 147 6.04 -13.69 19.13
N GLU A 148 6.00 -15.03 19.39
CA GLU A 148 4.79 -15.87 19.36
C GLU A 148 3.63 -15.38 20.26
N ASP A 149 3.91 -14.51 21.21
CA ASP A 149 2.95 -13.95 22.17
C ASP A 149 2.41 -12.56 21.79
N VAL A 150 2.71 -12.09 20.58
CA VAL A 150 2.28 -10.78 20.04
C VAL A 150 1.15 -10.97 19.03
N ALA A 151 0.13 -10.10 19.11
CA ALA A 151 -0.98 -10.01 18.17
C ALA A 151 -0.79 -8.82 17.20
#